data_0d97004430e6ab96787f2fdb1e93288e
#
_entry.id   0d97004430e6ab96787f2fdb1e93288e
#
_cell.length_a   1.000
_cell.length_b   1.000
_cell.length_c   1.000
_cell.angle_alpha   90.00
_cell.angle_beta   90.00
_cell.angle_gamma   90.00
#
_symmetry.space_group_name_H-M   'P 1'
#
loop_
_entity.id
_entity.type
_entity.pdbx_description
1 polymer ?
#
loop_
_entity_poly.entity_id
_entity_poly.type
_entity_poly.pdbx_seq_one_letter_code
_entity_poly.pdbx_strand_id
1 'polypeptide(L)'
;MKKIRSILTLSLVMLTMVSMAQVNWVSIEEAQELIKKEPKKILIDVYTKWCGPCKMMTKFTFNDKWTSDYINENYYAVKWDAEGPDSCTFDNKLFTNPGHVAGKSGRNSTHQFTEAIAPVKGRIAYPTIVFIDENLNLITPVQGYQKPDQFEPMLKFIKEEMYKTSNWNDYMKTFKSDRSVTKG
;
A
#
# COMPACT_ATOMS: atom_id res chain seq x y z
N MET A 1 -22.14 66.87 7.28
CA MET A 1 -21.73 65.90 6.27
C MET A 1 -21.03 64.75 7.02
N LYS A 2 -21.76 63.68 7.28
CA LYS A 2 -21.24 62.49 8.04
C LYS A 2 -20.62 61.55 7.08
N LYS A 3 -19.30 61.29 7.17
CA LYS A 3 -18.58 60.29 6.39
C LYS A 3 -18.88 58.91 7.00
N ILE A 4 -19.66 58.08 6.30
CA ILE A 4 -19.87 56.70 6.60
C ILE A 4 -18.61 55.93 6.16
N ARG A 5 -17.80 55.43 7.10
CA ARG A 5 -16.70 54.51 6.82
C ARG A 5 -17.29 53.10 6.74
N SER A 6 -17.43 52.58 5.50
CA SER A 6 -17.71 51.16 5.26
C SER A 6 -16.47 50.34 5.66
N ILE A 7 -16.58 49.60 6.74
CA ILE A 7 -15.61 48.58 7.11
C ILE A 7 -15.99 47.33 6.35
N LEU A 8 -15.25 47.06 5.27
CA LEU A 8 -15.36 45.82 4.49
C LEU A 8 -14.63 44.71 5.28
N THR A 9 -15.36 43.97 6.09
CA THR A 9 -14.84 42.77 6.75
C THR A 9 -14.70 41.67 5.70
N LEU A 10 -13.47 41.46 5.23
CA LEU A 10 -13.09 40.33 4.40
C LEU A 10 -13.09 39.06 5.27
N SER A 11 -14.21 38.35 5.27
CA SER A 11 -14.34 37.04 5.90
C SER A 11 -13.55 36.04 5.07
N LEU A 12 -12.32 35.73 5.49
CA LEU A 12 -11.50 34.65 4.95
C LEU A 12 -12.12 33.32 5.41
N VAL A 13 -13.00 32.77 4.59
CA VAL A 13 -13.51 31.40 4.76
C VAL A 13 -12.34 30.47 4.51
N MET A 14 -11.69 30.03 5.60
CA MET A 14 -10.72 28.94 5.57
C MET A 14 -11.49 27.65 5.24
N LEU A 15 -11.53 27.30 3.95
CA LEU A 15 -12.05 26.02 3.49
C LEU A 15 -11.06 24.94 3.95
N THR A 16 -11.32 24.36 5.13
CA THR A 16 -10.58 23.20 5.60
C THR A 16 -10.91 22.03 4.69
N MET A 17 -10.03 21.77 3.72
CA MET A 17 -10.07 20.55 2.92
C MET A 17 -9.89 19.38 3.91
N VAL A 18 -10.97 18.67 4.21
CA VAL A 18 -10.89 17.37 4.86
C VAL A 18 -10.25 16.44 3.84
N SER A 19 -8.93 16.31 3.91
CA SER A 19 -8.20 15.30 3.14
C SER A 19 -8.70 13.94 3.64
N MET A 20 -9.46 13.25 2.82
CA MET A 20 -9.80 11.86 3.06
C MET A 20 -8.47 11.09 3.04
N ALA A 21 -8.15 10.47 4.16
CA ALA A 21 -6.97 9.64 4.26
C ALA A 21 -7.11 8.47 3.28
N GLN A 22 -6.33 8.49 2.23
CA GLN A 22 -6.33 7.47 1.18
C GLN A 22 -4.89 7.19 0.77
N VAL A 23 -4.57 5.93 0.51
CA VAL A 23 -3.27 5.54 -0.04
C VAL A 23 -3.15 6.03 -1.49
N ASN A 24 -2.04 6.68 -1.81
CA ASN A 24 -1.70 7.15 -3.15
C ASN A 24 -1.14 5.98 -3.97
N TRP A 25 -2.03 5.31 -4.69
CA TRP A 25 -1.66 4.17 -5.52
C TRP A 25 -1.05 4.64 -6.84
N VAL A 26 0.10 4.05 -7.19
CA VAL A 26 0.81 4.28 -8.46
C VAL A 26 0.93 2.96 -9.24
N SER A 27 1.33 3.01 -10.51
CA SER A 27 1.68 1.81 -11.27
C SER A 27 3.03 1.23 -10.83
N ILE A 28 3.31 -0.02 -11.22
CA ILE A 28 4.60 -0.65 -10.90
C ILE A 28 5.76 0.05 -11.63
N GLU A 29 5.53 0.55 -12.84
CA GLU A 29 6.50 1.31 -13.61
C GLU A 29 6.75 2.68 -12.99
N GLU A 30 5.67 3.37 -12.59
CA GLU A 30 5.78 4.68 -11.92
C GLU A 30 6.54 4.57 -10.60
N ALA A 31 6.28 3.52 -9.80
CA ALA A 31 7.01 3.29 -8.55
C ALA A 31 8.53 3.16 -8.79
N GLN A 32 8.94 2.45 -9.86
CA GLN A 32 10.34 2.32 -10.23
C GLN A 32 10.98 3.65 -10.66
N GLU A 33 10.24 4.51 -11.37
CA GLU A 33 10.72 5.84 -11.75
C GLU A 33 10.81 6.79 -10.54
N LEU A 34 9.89 6.67 -9.58
CA LEU A 34 9.90 7.46 -8.35
C LEU A 34 11.09 7.10 -7.45
N ILE A 35 11.45 5.82 -7.34
CA ILE A 35 12.63 5.36 -6.57
C ILE A 35 13.93 6.04 -7.06
N LYS A 36 14.08 6.26 -8.36
CA LYS A 36 15.27 6.92 -8.92
C LYS A 36 15.43 8.38 -8.47
N LYS A 37 14.30 9.03 -8.12
CA LYS A 37 14.25 10.43 -7.66
C LYS A 37 14.36 10.53 -6.14
N GLU A 38 13.60 9.70 -5.44
CA GLU A 38 13.57 9.63 -3.98
C GLU A 38 13.51 8.16 -3.57
N PRO A 39 14.60 7.60 -3.02
CA PRO A 39 14.62 6.19 -2.63
C PRO A 39 13.63 5.88 -1.51
N LYS A 40 12.59 5.11 -1.84
CA LYS A 40 11.63 4.52 -0.90
C LYS A 40 11.34 3.08 -1.31
N LYS A 41 10.96 2.25 -0.35
CA LYS A 41 10.52 0.88 -0.62
C LYS A 41 9.18 0.87 -1.35
N ILE A 42 8.92 -0.18 -2.13
CA ILE A 42 7.61 -0.41 -2.74
C ILE A 42 6.80 -1.34 -1.83
N LEU A 43 5.54 -0.98 -1.63
CA LEU A 43 4.51 -1.80 -1.01
C LEU A 43 3.49 -2.19 -2.09
N ILE A 44 3.29 -3.48 -2.34
CA ILE A 44 2.33 -3.95 -3.34
C ILE A 44 1.17 -4.67 -2.67
N ASP A 45 -0.05 -4.16 -2.83
CA ASP A 45 -1.30 -4.87 -2.48
C ASP A 45 -1.68 -5.82 -3.62
N VAL A 46 -1.35 -7.09 -3.46
CA VAL A 46 -1.69 -8.15 -4.41
C VAL A 46 -3.08 -8.68 -4.09
N TYR A 47 -4.06 -8.35 -4.92
CA TYR A 47 -5.47 -8.67 -4.71
C TYR A 47 -6.09 -9.39 -5.91
N THR A 48 -7.32 -9.88 -5.75
CA THR A 48 -8.18 -10.30 -6.86
C THR A 48 -9.58 -9.69 -6.71
N LYS A 49 -10.31 -9.53 -7.81
CA LYS A 49 -11.65 -8.91 -7.83
C LYS A 49 -12.70 -9.69 -7.01
N TRP A 50 -12.54 -11.01 -6.91
CA TRP A 50 -13.44 -11.90 -6.15
C TRP A 50 -13.09 -12.02 -4.66
N CYS A 51 -11.91 -11.53 -4.23
CA CYS A 51 -11.36 -11.72 -2.89
C CYS A 51 -12.10 -10.86 -1.83
N GLY A 52 -12.89 -11.48 -0.99
CA GLY A 52 -13.59 -10.81 0.13
C GLY A 52 -12.63 -10.16 1.15
N PRO A 53 -11.62 -10.89 1.68
CA PRO A 53 -10.63 -10.30 2.60
C PRO A 53 -9.83 -9.13 2.01
N CYS A 54 -9.59 -9.10 0.67
CA CYS A 54 -8.94 -7.96 0.01
C CYS A 54 -9.82 -6.70 0.07
N LYS A 55 -11.12 -6.86 -0.14
CA LYS A 55 -12.10 -5.75 0.01
C LYS A 55 -12.13 -5.24 1.44
N MET A 56 -12.05 -6.13 2.43
CA MET A 56 -11.92 -5.75 3.85
C MET A 56 -10.63 -4.98 4.12
N MET A 57 -9.50 -5.40 3.56
CA MET A 57 -8.23 -4.71 3.71
C MET A 57 -8.26 -3.31 3.10
N THR A 58 -8.83 -3.16 1.91
CA THR A 58 -9.06 -1.83 1.31
C THR A 58 -9.92 -0.96 2.22
N LYS A 59 -11.06 -1.49 2.72
CA LYS A 59 -12.04 -0.71 3.49
C LYS A 59 -11.54 -0.31 4.87
N PHE A 60 -10.87 -1.20 5.59
CA PHE A 60 -10.57 -1.02 7.01
C PHE A 60 -9.10 -0.73 7.29
N THR A 61 -8.16 -1.18 6.42
CA THR A 61 -6.73 -1.00 6.66
C THR A 61 -6.16 0.13 5.82
N PHE A 62 -6.37 0.12 4.52
CA PHE A 62 -5.83 1.18 3.65
C PHE A 62 -6.59 2.51 3.75
N ASN A 63 -7.85 2.51 4.22
CA ASN A 63 -8.61 3.72 4.51
C ASN A 63 -8.46 4.19 5.98
N ASP A 64 -7.71 3.48 6.80
CA ASP A 64 -7.34 3.96 8.13
C ASP A 64 -6.35 5.12 8.01
N LYS A 65 -6.64 6.23 8.69
CA LYS A 65 -5.88 7.48 8.53
C LYS A 65 -4.39 7.31 8.83
N TRP A 66 -4.06 6.69 9.94
CA TRP A 66 -2.65 6.49 10.30
C TRP A 66 -1.95 5.61 9.27
N THR A 67 -2.59 4.52 8.85
CA THR A 67 -2.03 3.58 7.88
C THR A 67 -1.78 4.23 6.53
N SER A 68 -2.77 4.96 6.00
CA SER A 68 -2.63 5.63 4.70
C SER A 68 -1.57 6.72 4.73
N ASP A 69 -1.55 7.55 5.79
CA ASP A 69 -0.55 8.61 5.93
C ASP A 69 0.87 8.01 6.02
N TYR A 70 1.06 6.97 6.83
CA TYR A 70 2.34 6.31 6.99
C TYR A 70 2.84 5.66 5.69
N ILE A 71 1.94 5.00 4.94
CA ILE A 71 2.28 4.43 3.63
C ILE A 71 2.69 5.53 2.65
N ASN A 72 1.91 6.59 2.52
CA ASN A 72 2.17 7.68 1.60
C ASN A 72 3.51 8.39 1.88
N GLU A 73 3.87 8.51 3.14
CA GLU A 73 5.14 9.12 3.54
C GLU A 73 6.35 8.22 3.26
N ASN A 74 6.22 6.90 3.50
CA ASN A 74 7.38 6.01 3.61
C ASN A 74 7.51 4.99 2.48
N TYR A 75 6.49 4.83 1.62
CA TYR A 75 6.44 3.83 0.56
C TYR A 75 5.90 4.40 -0.76
N TYR A 76 6.26 3.77 -1.86
CA TYR A 76 5.49 3.85 -3.10
C TYR A 76 4.52 2.67 -3.12
N ALA A 77 3.22 2.98 -3.07
CA ALA A 77 2.18 1.97 -2.96
C ALA A 77 1.64 1.58 -4.33
N VAL A 78 1.64 0.29 -4.63
CA VAL A 78 1.12 -0.29 -5.87
C VAL A 78 -0.06 -1.18 -5.56
N LYS A 79 -1.14 -1.05 -6.32
CA LYS A 79 -2.29 -1.95 -6.25
C LYS A 79 -2.29 -2.87 -7.45
N TRP A 80 -2.09 -4.18 -7.23
CA TRP A 80 -1.87 -5.16 -8.29
C TRP A 80 -2.97 -6.21 -8.35
N ASP A 81 -3.71 -6.27 -9.48
CA ASP A 81 -4.68 -7.36 -9.73
C ASP A 81 -3.92 -8.63 -10.13
N ALA A 82 -3.87 -9.59 -9.22
CA ALA A 82 -3.13 -10.84 -9.37
C ALA A 82 -3.60 -11.72 -10.55
N GLU A 83 -4.80 -11.49 -11.05
CA GLU A 83 -5.43 -12.24 -12.13
C GLU A 83 -5.83 -11.31 -13.30
N GLY A 84 -5.34 -10.07 -13.30
CA GLY A 84 -5.62 -9.06 -14.33
C GLY A 84 -4.98 -9.37 -15.68
N PRO A 85 -5.45 -8.72 -16.76
CA PRO A 85 -4.91 -8.87 -18.12
C PRO A 85 -3.69 -7.99 -18.38
N ASP A 86 -3.48 -6.95 -17.57
CA ASP A 86 -2.52 -5.89 -17.86
C ASP A 86 -1.08 -6.42 -17.73
N SER A 87 -0.24 -6.18 -18.75
CA SER A 87 1.19 -6.44 -18.63
C SER A 87 1.87 -5.42 -17.74
N CYS A 88 3.00 -5.78 -17.12
CA CYS A 88 3.87 -4.85 -16.44
C CYS A 88 5.34 -5.13 -16.72
N THR A 89 6.17 -4.10 -16.64
CA THR A 89 7.62 -4.22 -16.67
C THR A 89 8.19 -3.95 -15.28
N PHE A 90 8.88 -4.94 -14.73
CA PHE A 90 9.55 -4.82 -13.45
C PHE A 90 11.00 -5.27 -13.58
N ASP A 91 11.94 -4.43 -13.14
CA ASP A 91 13.38 -4.65 -13.24
C ASP A 91 13.82 -5.09 -14.66
N ASN A 92 13.40 -4.32 -15.67
CA ASN A 92 13.64 -4.57 -17.10
C ASN A 92 13.05 -5.88 -17.64
N LYS A 93 12.24 -6.61 -16.88
CA LYS A 93 11.57 -7.83 -17.32
C LYS A 93 10.08 -7.58 -17.54
N LEU A 94 9.60 -7.95 -18.72
CA LEU A 94 8.17 -7.94 -19.05
C LEU A 94 7.47 -9.15 -18.43
N PHE A 95 6.36 -8.91 -17.75
CA PHE A 95 5.44 -9.91 -17.22
C PHE A 95 4.07 -9.75 -17.84
N THR A 96 3.44 -10.86 -18.19
CA THR A 96 2.12 -10.91 -18.83
C THR A 96 1.22 -11.93 -18.15
N ASN A 97 -0.05 -11.98 -18.54
CA ASN A 97 -0.98 -13.04 -18.13
C ASN A 97 -1.55 -13.75 -19.35
N PRO A 98 -0.78 -14.65 -20.01
CA PRO A 98 -1.22 -15.30 -21.25
C PRO A 98 -2.41 -16.25 -21.07
N GLY A 99 -2.67 -16.69 -19.84
CA GLY A 99 -3.83 -17.53 -19.50
C GLY A 99 -5.08 -16.75 -19.11
N HIS A 100 -5.05 -15.41 -19.14
CA HIS A 100 -6.21 -14.61 -18.79
C HIS A 100 -7.35 -14.80 -19.79
N VAL A 101 -8.55 -15.06 -19.28
CA VAL A 101 -9.78 -15.19 -20.08
C VAL A 101 -10.66 -13.98 -19.83
N ALA A 102 -10.82 -13.13 -20.85
CA ALA A 102 -11.66 -11.94 -20.76
C ALA A 102 -13.14 -12.31 -20.51
N GLY A 103 -13.82 -11.54 -19.66
CA GLY A 103 -15.23 -11.76 -19.31
C GLY A 103 -15.49 -12.96 -18.41
N LYS A 104 -14.50 -13.73 -18.00
CA LYS A 104 -14.65 -14.84 -17.07
C LYS A 104 -15.01 -14.30 -15.68
N SER A 105 -16.11 -14.81 -15.11
CA SER A 105 -16.48 -14.52 -13.73
C SER A 105 -15.71 -15.41 -12.74
N GLY A 106 -15.38 -14.85 -11.56
CA GLY A 106 -14.65 -15.57 -10.51
C GLY A 106 -13.15 -15.63 -10.77
N ARG A 107 -12.54 -16.79 -10.52
CA ARG A 107 -11.08 -16.98 -10.61
C ARG A 107 -10.61 -17.03 -12.06
N ASN A 108 -9.50 -16.33 -12.32
CA ASN A 108 -8.79 -16.36 -13.60
C ASN A 108 -7.39 -16.99 -13.42
N SER A 109 -6.57 -17.01 -14.47
CA SER A 109 -5.17 -17.43 -14.34
C SER A 109 -4.39 -16.41 -13.51
N THR A 110 -3.43 -16.90 -12.74
CA THR A 110 -2.50 -16.05 -12.00
C THR A 110 -1.53 -15.37 -12.96
N HIS A 111 -1.31 -14.08 -12.77
CA HIS A 111 -0.38 -13.30 -13.55
C HIS A 111 1.07 -13.69 -13.24
N GLN A 112 1.96 -13.74 -14.25
CA GLN A 112 3.38 -14.10 -14.08
C GLN A 112 4.12 -13.23 -13.03
N PHE A 113 3.80 -11.94 -12.94
CA PHE A 113 4.39 -11.08 -11.93
C PHE A 113 3.96 -11.49 -10.52
N THR A 114 2.69 -11.84 -10.33
CA THR A 114 2.19 -12.39 -9.05
C THR A 114 2.92 -13.67 -8.66
N GLU A 115 3.13 -14.58 -9.63
CA GLU A 115 3.88 -15.83 -9.41
C GLU A 115 5.34 -15.58 -9.01
N ALA A 116 5.93 -14.47 -9.47
CA ALA A 116 7.30 -14.11 -9.14
C ALA A 116 7.46 -13.51 -7.74
N ILE A 117 6.48 -12.74 -7.24
CA ILE A 117 6.65 -11.92 -6.04
C ILE A 117 5.82 -12.37 -4.82
N ALA A 118 4.71 -13.09 -5.02
CA ALA A 118 3.72 -13.35 -3.95
C ALA A 118 3.78 -14.74 -3.28
N PRO A 119 4.50 -15.76 -3.79
CA PRO A 119 4.47 -17.08 -3.16
C PRO A 119 5.11 -17.09 -1.77
N VAL A 120 4.41 -17.71 -0.80
CA VAL A 120 4.98 -18.09 0.50
C VAL A 120 4.99 -19.62 0.55
N LYS A 121 6.18 -20.23 0.67
CA LYS A 121 6.36 -21.69 0.62
C LYS A 121 5.66 -22.34 -0.58
N GLY A 122 5.78 -21.69 -1.77
CA GLY A 122 5.20 -22.18 -3.01
C GLY A 122 3.68 -22.02 -3.15
N ARG A 123 3.01 -21.31 -2.25
CA ARG A 123 1.57 -21.06 -2.30
C ARG A 123 1.27 -19.57 -2.41
N ILE A 124 0.26 -19.21 -3.20
CA ILE A 124 -0.26 -17.84 -3.31
C ILE A 124 -1.61 -17.80 -2.61
N ALA A 125 -1.82 -16.78 -1.78
CA ALA A 125 -3.09 -16.48 -1.12
C ALA A 125 -3.41 -14.97 -1.27
N TYR A 126 -4.65 -14.59 -1.09
CA TYR A 126 -5.08 -13.19 -1.20
C TYR A 126 -5.86 -12.74 0.03
N PRO A 127 -5.60 -11.49 0.47
CA PRO A 127 -4.59 -10.56 0.00
C PRO A 127 -3.17 -11.01 0.33
N THR A 128 -2.18 -10.55 -0.44
CA THR A 128 -0.77 -10.62 -0.06
C THR A 128 -0.17 -9.23 -0.19
N ILE A 129 0.47 -8.75 0.86
CA ILE A 129 1.29 -7.54 0.80
C ILE A 129 2.73 -7.94 0.50
N VAL A 130 3.28 -7.36 -0.56
CA VAL A 130 4.66 -7.61 -0.95
C VAL A 130 5.49 -6.36 -0.69
N PHE A 131 6.64 -6.54 -0.04
CA PHE A 131 7.61 -5.48 0.18
C PHE A 131 8.83 -5.69 -0.71
N ILE A 132 9.24 -4.61 -1.39
CA ILE A 132 10.40 -4.58 -2.29
C ILE A 132 11.30 -3.43 -1.85
N ASP A 133 12.62 -3.64 -1.85
CA ASP A 133 13.60 -2.62 -1.46
C ASP A 133 13.86 -1.58 -2.57
N GLU A 134 14.66 -0.59 -2.27
CA GLU A 134 15.03 0.51 -3.17
C GLU A 134 15.89 0.06 -4.37
N ASN A 135 16.42 -1.16 -4.34
CA ASN A 135 17.18 -1.79 -5.41
C ASN A 135 16.35 -2.83 -6.18
N LEU A 136 15.03 -2.81 -6.03
CA LEU A 136 14.05 -3.72 -6.63
C LEU A 136 14.18 -5.19 -6.18
N ASN A 137 14.87 -5.47 -5.06
CA ASN A 137 14.91 -6.81 -4.49
C ASN A 137 13.67 -7.10 -3.64
N LEU A 138 13.15 -8.31 -3.77
CA LEU A 138 12.06 -8.79 -2.94
C LEU A 138 12.52 -8.91 -1.47
N ILE A 139 11.89 -8.17 -0.56
CA ILE A 139 12.12 -8.31 0.88
C ILE A 139 11.30 -9.49 1.41
N THR A 140 9.98 -9.41 1.33
CA THR A 140 9.08 -10.47 1.81
C THR A 140 7.64 -10.29 1.31
N PRO A 141 6.93 -11.37 0.96
CA PRO A 141 5.48 -11.40 0.89
C PRO A 141 4.86 -11.73 2.25
N VAL A 142 3.76 -11.05 2.61
CA VAL A 142 2.97 -11.27 3.82
C VAL A 142 1.55 -11.59 3.43
N GLN A 143 1.13 -12.84 3.60
CA GLN A 143 -0.20 -13.32 3.19
C GLN A 143 -1.26 -13.09 4.27
N GLY A 144 -2.47 -12.82 3.83
CA GLY A 144 -3.66 -12.69 4.65
C GLY A 144 -4.03 -11.25 5.00
N TYR A 145 -5.27 -11.09 5.45
CA TYR A 145 -5.82 -9.81 5.90
C TYR A 145 -5.08 -9.32 7.15
N GLN A 146 -4.57 -8.10 7.09
CA GLN A 146 -3.93 -7.41 8.21
C GLN A 146 -4.84 -6.29 8.71
N LYS A 147 -5.22 -6.31 9.99
CA LYS A 147 -5.89 -5.17 10.62
C LYS A 147 -4.92 -4.00 10.78
N PRO A 148 -5.41 -2.76 10.92
CA PRO A 148 -4.54 -1.60 11.08
C PRO A 148 -3.49 -1.71 12.19
N ASP A 149 -3.88 -2.24 13.34
CA ASP A 149 -3.00 -2.47 14.51
C ASP A 149 -1.93 -3.56 14.28
N GLN A 150 -2.25 -4.56 13.47
CA GLN A 150 -1.33 -5.61 13.06
C GLN A 150 -0.40 -5.15 11.94
N PHE A 151 -0.86 -4.22 11.10
CA PHE A 151 -0.13 -3.75 9.94
C PHE A 151 0.92 -2.68 10.30
N GLU A 152 0.65 -1.85 11.30
CA GLU A 152 1.59 -0.82 11.79
C GLU A 152 2.98 -1.39 12.10
N PRO A 153 3.13 -2.42 12.98
CA PRO A 153 4.47 -2.95 13.27
C PRO A 153 5.16 -3.53 12.05
N MET A 154 4.43 -4.09 11.08
CA MET A 154 5.01 -4.61 9.84
C MET A 154 5.57 -3.48 8.97
N LEU A 155 4.80 -2.41 8.79
CA LEU A 155 5.24 -1.23 8.04
C LEU A 155 6.52 -0.65 8.64
N LYS A 156 6.58 -0.48 9.97
CA LYS A 156 7.75 0.05 10.66
C LYS A 156 8.94 -0.90 10.57
N PHE A 157 8.74 -2.19 10.81
CA PHE A 157 9.79 -3.21 10.74
C PHE A 157 10.51 -3.23 9.38
N ILE A 158 9.75 -3.09 8.30
CA ILE A 158 10.29 -3.05 6.94
C ILE A 158 10.93 -1.70 6.62
N LYS A 159 10.26 -0.60 6.95
CA LYS A 159 10.76 0.75 6.66
C LYS A 159 12.08 1.05 7.39
N GLU A 160 12.16 0.67 8.66
CA GLU A 160 13.33 0.88 9.54
C GLU A 160 14.41 -0.19 9.34
N GLU A 161 14.22 -1.09 8.37
CA GLU A 161 15.16 -2.17 8.02
C GLU A 161 15.48 -3.13 9.19
N MET A 162 14.61 -3.19 10.18
CA MET A 162 14.81 -4.05 11.35
C MET A 162 14.92 -5.52 10.96
N TYR A 163 14.36 -5.93 9.81
CA TYR A 163 14.50 -7.29 9.28
C TYR A 163 15.96 -7.68 8.96
N LYS A 164 16.87 -6.70 8.81
CA LYS A 164 18.31 -6.95 8.56
C LYS A 164 19.09 -7.28 9.85
N THR A 165 18.58 -6.84 11.00
CA THR A 165 19.31 -6.90 12.29
C THR A 165 18.56 -7.64 13.39
N SER A 166 17.26 -7.85 13.26
CA SER A 166 16.39 -8.48 14.26
C SER A 166 15.40 -9.43 13.61
N ASN A 167 14.95 -10.44 14.34
CA ASN A 167 13.80 -11.22 13.92
C ASN A 167 12.49 -10.58 14.39
N TRP A 168 11.39 -10.97 13.76
CA TRP A 168 10.07 -10.42 14.04
C TRP A 168 9.63 -10.55 15.50
N ASN A 169 9.88 -11.70 16.12
CA ASN A 169 9.45 -11.96 17.50
C ASN A 169 10.18 -11.05 18.50
N ASP A 170 11.46 -10.79 18.30
CA ASP A 170 12.23 -9.91 19.19
C ASP A 170 11.85 -8.45 18.97
N TYR A 171 11.63 -8.03 17.73
CA TYR A 171 11.10 -6.70 17.44
C TYR A 171 9.76 -6.45 18.15
N MET A 172 8.83 -7.40 18.08
CA MET A 172 7.50 -7.25 18.69
C MET A 172 7.52 -7.14 20.22
N LYS A 173 8.56 -7.64 20.90
CA LYS A 173 8.70 -7.50 22.38
C LYS A 173 8.93 -6.04 22.79
N THR A 174 9.53 -5.24 21.91
CA THR A 174 9.91 -3.84 22.19
C THR A 174 9.08 -2.83 21.40
N PHE A 175 8.26 -3.31 20.46
CA PHE A 175 7.44 -2.46 19.61
C PHE A 175 6.48 -1.60 20.44
N LYS A 176 6.42 -0.31 20.11
CA LYS A 176 5.44 0.64 20.66
C LYS A 176 4.67 1.27 19.52
N SER A 177 3.36 1.22 19.58
CA SER A 177 2.49 1.83 18.59
C SER A 177 2.52 3.36 18.70
N ASP A 178 2.56 4.04 17.54
CA ASP A 178 2.36 5.50 17.46
C ASP A 178 0.89 5.86 17.23
N ARG A 179 0.03 4.87 17.10
CA ARG A 179 -1.40 5.13 16.99
C ARG A 179 -1.90 5.75 18.29
N SER A 180 -2.54 6.90 18.21
CA SER A 180 -3.29 7.42 19.34
C SER A 180 -4.31 6.36 19.75
N VAL A 181 -4.25 5.94 21.01
CA VAL A 181 -5.25 5.03 21.58
C VAL A 181 -6.57 5.81 21.62
N THR A 182 -7.33 5.75 20.54
CA THR A 182 -8.73 6.17 20.58
C THR A 182 -9.44 5.12 21.45
N LYS A 183 -9.56 5.45 22.74
CA LYS A 183 -10.51 4.75 23.61
C LYS A 183 -11.90 4.96 23.01
N GLY A 184 -12.42 3.94 22.32
CA GLY A 184 -13.83 3.85 21.92
C GLY A 184 -14.71 3.59 23.12
#